data_749675afdeba29c946da3151c7340e34
#
_entry.id   749675afdeba29c946da3151c7340e34
#
_cell.length_a   1.000
_cell.length_b   1.000
_cell.length_c   1.000
_cell.angle_alpha   90.00
_cell.angle_beta   90.00
_cell.angle_gamma   90.00
#
_symmetry.space_group_name_H-M   'P 1'
#
loop_
_entity.id
_entity.type
_entity.pdbx_description
1 polymer ?
#
loop_
_entity_poly.entity_id
_entity_poly.type
_entity_poly.pdbx_seq_one_letter_code
_entity_poly.pdbx_strand_id
1 'polypeptide(L)'
;MLSSIRLKNFRAFTDTSPIGLAPLTIIVGPNNAGKSSLLNSLLLLKQSVADESSSEPLTVSGPTVDLGSFDDIVRGGTQHRDRQISIDLEVDKSWAEDSILQIEGLEPTRHIIGNRLSLSFGFDPAANRIDLTKSGFFNGRSAALEARRDSRSGNLVLRIPGFSRTQIQALQPDLDRIILSLDVRDVDAYSGFGDQLGSSLLHARYEALQQRSNWLSLLSGIEHIDPLRDPIPRFTVLGRTASSAEGVGTGGEELLRILRSSRSGKNNPLVRAMDYWVSERFGLLDRLRLVDVDEAGRIISLLGDEAEGMPGINVANMGEGIAQLLPIVASILLLPKRGTLLIEQPEIHLPPAAQADLGDFFVWAADASSSTPRQLLVETHSEHLLLRVRRRIAEGEIDPKLVSVLYVEKPRKVARVRQLKIDERGSFEEWPEGFFEEGYEEALQLARAAARQ
;
A
#
# COMPACT_ATOMS: atom_id res chain seq x y z
N MET A 1 8.71 -6.17 -2.82
CA MET A 1 7.75 -5.60 -1.86
C MET A 1 8.35 -4.36 -1.23
N LEU A 2 7.53 -3.45 -0.70
CA LEU A 2 8.03 -2.32 0.09
C LEU A 2 8.65 -2.85 1.40
N SER A 3 9.87 -2.43 1.71
CA SER A 3 10.58 -2.82 2.94
C SER A 3 10.67 -1.71 3.97
N SER A 4 10.54 -0.46 3.55
CA SER A 4 10.58 0.69 4.46
C SER A 4 9.88 1.91 3.88
N ILE A 5 9.33 2.74 4.77
CA ILE A 5 8.79 4.07 4.47
C ILE A 5 9.32 5.09 5.47
N ARG A 6 9.60 6.31 5.02
CA ARG A 6 9.91 7.45 5.88
C ARG A 6 9.15 8.68 5.40
N LEU A 7 8.52 9.36 6.34
CA LEU A 7 7.76 10.59 6.10
C LEU A 7 8.40 11.75 6.85
N LYS A 8 8.55 12.90 6.17
CA LYS A 8 9.01 14.15 6.80
C LYS A 8 8.02 15.26 6.51
N ASN A 9 7.71 16.02 7.56
CA ASN A 9 6.76 17.15 7.54
C ASN A 9 5.39 16.80 6.94
N PHE A 10 4.97 15.54 7.06
CA PHE A 10 3.73 15.06 6.48
C PHE A 10 2.65 14.90 7.56
N ARG A 11 1.58 15.70 7.47
CA ARG A 11 0.42 15.68 8.38
C ARG A 11 0.82 15.67 9.86
N ALA A 12 0.64 14.54 10.54
CA ALA A 12 0.94 14.39 11.95
C ALA A 12 2.44 14.24 12.25
N PHE A 13 3.26 13.90 11.26
CA PHE A 13 4.67 13.51 11.42
C PHE A 13 5.64 14.64 11.10
N THR A 14 6.61 14.89 11.97
CA THR A 14 7.77 15.74 11.65
C THR A 14 8.82 14.94 10.89
N ASP A 15 9.22 13.80 11.42
CA ASP A 15 10.11 12.82 10.82
C ASP A 15 9.85 11.48 11.50
N THR A 16 9.44 10.50 10.74
CA THR A 16 9.17 9.16 11.28
C THR A 16 10.44 8.35 11.49
N SER A 17 11.61 8.80 10.97
CA SER A 17 12.72 7.91 10.66
C SER A 17 12.27 6.78 9.72
N PRO A 18 13.15 5.93 9.19
CA PRO A 18 12.72 4.78 8.40
C PRO A 18 11.90 3.80 9.25
N ILE A 19 10.70 3.49 8.80
CA ILE A 19 9.77 2.53 9.41
C ILE A 19 9.88 1.23 8.61
N GLY A 20 10.24 0.13 9.26
CA GLY A 20 10.32 -1.20 8.63
C GLY A 20 8.93 -1.76 8.31
N LEU A 21 8.73 -2.14 7.07
CA LEU A 21 7.55 -2.84 6.58
C LEU A 21 7.87 -4.32 6.38
N ALA A 22 6.89 -5.17 6.65
CA ALA A 22 6.97 -6.62 6.46
C ALA A 22 5.83 -7.10 5.54
N PRO A 23 5.84 -8.35 5.09
CA PRO A 23 4.70 -8.93 4.37
C PRO A 23 3.37 -8.74 5.10
N LEU A 24 3.32 -8.90 6.42
CA LEU A 24 2.18 -8.49 7.24
C LEU A 24 2.61 -7.32 8.14
N THR A 25 2.13 -6.12 7.85
CA THR A 25 2.36 -4.93 8.67
C THR A 25 1.05 -4.51 9.32
N ILE A 26 0.99 -4.55 10.65
CA ILE A 26 -0.18 -4.18 11.43
C ILE A 26 0.06 -2.82 12.07
N ILE A 27 -0.82 -1.85 11.80
CA ILE A 27 -0.73 -0.47 12.28
C ILE A 27 -1.80 -0.27 13.35
N VAL A 28 -1.36 -0.03 14.57
CA VAL A 28 -2.22 0.12 15.74
C VAL A 28 -1.93 1.41 16.50
N GLY A 29 -2.79 1.78 17.43
CA GLY A 29 -2.64 2.96 18.27
C GLY A 29 -3.95 3.71 18.46
N PRO A 30 -4.00 4.74 19.33
CA PRO A 30 -5.21 5.50 19.62
C PRO A 30 -5.75 6.25 18.40
N ASN A 31 -7.02 6.67 18.50
CA ASN A 31 -7.66 7.52 17.48
C ASN A 31 -6.90 8.84 17.33
N ASN A 32 -6.86 9.39 16.13
CA ASN A 32 -6.19 10.65 15.78
C ASN A 32 -4.67 10.66 16.06
N ALA A 33 -4.05 9.50 16.26
CA ALA A 33 -2.59 9.40 16.43
C ALA A 33 -1.82 9.61 15.12
N GLY A 34 -2.44 9.36 13.97
CA GLY A 34 -1.83 9.50 12.65
C GLY A 34 -1.65 8.17 11.90
N LYS A 35 -2.32 7.09 12.32
CA LYS A 35 -2.26 5.77 11.65
C LYS A 35 -2.57 5.88 10.16
N SER A 36 -3.75 6.40 9.80
CA SER A 36 -4.16 6.57 8.40
C SER A 36 -3.25 7.51 7.61
N SER A 37 -2.45 8.38 8.28
CA SER A 37 -1.48 9.22 7.57
C SER A 37 -0.35 8.40 6.93
N LEU A 38 -0.01 7.20 7.47
CA LEU A 38 0.94 6.29 6.85
C LEU A 38 0.37 5.70 5.56
N LEU A 39 -0.87 5.19 5.61
CA LEU A 39 -1.55 4.62 4.44
C LEU A 39 -1.81 5.70 3.39
N ASN A 40 -2.32 6.86 3.81
CA ASN A 40 -2.61 8.00 2.95
C ASN A 40 -1.37 8.51 2.19
N SER A 41 -0.17 8.37 2.74
CA SER A 41 1.05 8.75 2.02
C SER A 41 1.32 7.84 0.81
N LEU A 42 0.99 6.55 0.90
CA LEU A 42 1.09 5.60 -0.22
C LEU A 42 -0.03 5.82 -1.23
N LEU A 43 -1.26 6.06 -0.75
CA LEU A 43 -2.41 6.36 -1.60
C LEU A 43 -2.22 7.66 -2.38
N LEU A 44 -1.64 8.68 -1.75
CA LEU A 44 -1.28 9.94 -2.39
C LEU A 44 -0.30 9.71 -3.55
N LEU A 45 0.71 8.88 -3.36
CA LEU A 45 1.65 8.54 -4.43
C LEU A 45 0.98 7.70 -5.54
N LYS A 46 0.18 6.69 -5.18
CA LYS A 46 -0.61 5.91 -6.14
C LYS A 46 -1.48 6.81 -7.02
N GLN A 47 -2.26 7.70 -6.38
CA GLN A 47 -3.13 8.64 -7.07
C GLN A 47 -2.38 9.55 -8.03
N SER A 48 -1.24 10.09 -7.57
CA SER A 48 -0.42 11.00 -8.37
C SER A 48 0.24 10.29 -9.57
N VAL A 49 0.53 8.99 -9.46
CA VAL A 49 0.99 8.16 -10.58
C VAL A 49 -0.12 7.91 -11.59
N ALA A 50 -1.35 7.70 -11.12
CA ALA A 50 -2.50 7.40 -11.97
C ALA A 50 -3.07 8.63 -12.69
N ASP A 51 -2.81 9.83 -12.17
CA ASP A 51 -3.31 11.08 -12.74
C ASP A 51 -2.39 11.60 -13.85
N GLU A 52 -2.53 11.03 -15.04
CA GLU A 52 -1.78 11.47 -16.21
C GLU A 52 -2.20 12.85 -16.72
N SER A 53 -3.38 13.34 -16.33
CA SER A 53 -3.93 14.63 -16.76
C SER A 53 -3.43 15.80 -15.94
N SER A 54 -2.91 15.57 -14.74
CA SER A 54 -2.39 16.60 -13.86
C SER A 54 -1.13 17.26 -14.42
N SER A 55 -1.10 18.58 -14.35
CA SER A 55 0.12 19.37 -14.59
C SER A 55 1.03 19.44 -13.37
N GLU A 56 0.57 18.93 -12.23
CA GLU A 56 1.31 18.91 -10.97
C GLU A 56 1.86 17.51 -10.66
N PRO A 57 3.07 17.42 -10.10
CA PRO A 57 3.69 16.12 -9.78
C PRO A 57 3.04 15.41 -8.59
N LEU A 58 2.13 16.06 -7.85
CA LEU A 58 1.45 15.51 -6.69
C LEU A 58 -0.03 15.91 -6.69
N THR A 59 -0.92 14.94 -6.84
CA THR A 59 -2.37 15.12 -6.80
C THR A 59 -2.88 14.91 -5.37
N VAL A 60 -3.13 16.00 -4.64
CA VAL A 60 -3.49 15.97 -3.21
C VAL A 60 -4.95 15.58 -3.00
N SER A 61 -5.85 15.99 -3.90
CA SER A 61 -7.28 15.68 -3.88
C SER A 61 -7.67 14.93 -5.14
N GLY A 62 -8.23 13.74 -5.01
CA GLY A 62 -8.62 12.90 -6.13
C GLY A 62 -9.47 11.70 -5.70
N PRO A 63 -9.75 10.77 -6.61
CA PRO A 63 -10.72 9.70 -6.37
C PRO A 63 -10.24 8.63 -5.39
N THR A 64 -8.93 8.44 -5.24
CA THR A 64 -8.37 7.42 -4.33
C THR A 64 -8.27 7.96 -2.92
N VAL A 65 -7.83 9.21 -2.77
CA VAL A 65 -7.74 9.89 -1.47
C VAL A 65 -7.92 11.40 -1.65
N ASP A 66 -8.74 12.00 -0.79
CA ASP A 66 -8.89 13.46 -0.71
C ASP A 66 -8.24 13.95 0.58
N LEU A 67 -7.10 14.63 0.44
CA LEU A 67 -6.34 15.20 1.56
C LEU A 67 -6.49 16.72 1.65
N GLY A 68 -7.36 17.32 0.83
CA GLY A 68 -7.59 18.75 0.75
C GLY A 68 -6.54 19.47 -0.08
N SER A 69 -5.87 20.44 0.49
CA SER A 69 -4.81 21.23 -0.16
C SER A 69 -3.40 20.79 0.28
N PHE A 70 -2.36 21.34 -0.37
CA PHE A 70 -0.97 21.11 0.05
C PHE A 70 -0.72 21.56 1.49
N ASP A 71 -1.39 22.62 1.95
CA ASP A 71 -1.27 23.12 3.33
C ASP A 71 -1.86 22.15 4.36
N ASP A 72 -2.86 21.33 3.97
CA ASP A 72 -3.48 20.33 4.85
C ASP A 72 -2.58 19.10 5.04
N ILE A 73 -1.67 18.84 4.09
CA ILE A 73 -0.72 17.71 4.17
C ILE A 73 0.64 18.11 4.74
N VAL A 74 1.01 19.40 4.70
CA VAL A 74 2.25 19.89 5.33
C VAL A 74 2.02 20.03 6.83
N ARG A 75 2.91 19.48 7.63
CA ARG A 75 2.85 19.64 9.06
C ARG A 75 2.96 21.11 9.48
N GLY A 76 1.97 21.62 10.23
CA GLY A 76 1.90 23.02 10.65
C GLY A 76 1.34 23.97 9.59
N GLY A 77 0.92 23.47 8.44
CA GLY A 77 0.24 24.24 7.40
C GLY A 77 1.03 25.45 6.92
N THR A 78 0.34 26.54 6.64
CA THR A 78 0.90 27.82 6.15
C THR A 78 1.93 28.46 7.11
N GLN A 79 1.95 28.10 8.39
CA GLN A 79 2.86 28.66 9.39
C GLN A 79 4.25 27.99 9.39
N HIS A 80 4.43 26.88 8.69
CA HIS A 80 5.71 26.18 8.65
C HIS A 80 6.68 26.91 7.70
N ARG A 81 7.91 27.18 8.19
CA ARG A 81 8.96 27.88 7.41
C ARG A 81 9.37 27.10 6.15
N ASP A 82 9.49 25.79 6.29
CA ASP A 82 9.83 24.89 5.18
C ASP A 82 8.56 24.18 4.71
N ARG A 83 7.81 24.82 3.79
CA ARG A 83 6.61 24.22 3.15
C ARG A 83 7.04 23.11 2.18
N GLN A 84 7.67 22.08 2.73
CA GLN A 84 8.15 20.94 1.99
C GLN A 84 7.82 19.65 2.74
N ILE A 85 7.31 18.67 2.02
CA ILE A 85 7.15 17.30 2.50
C ILE A 85 8.17 16.39 1.82
N SER A 86 8.56 15.30 2.49
CA SER A 86 9.38 14.27 1.85
C SER A 86 8.84 12.89 2.17
N ILE A 87 8.86 12.03 1.16
CA ILE A 87 8.47 10.62 1.23
C ILE A 87 9.63 9.81 0.65
N ASP A 88 10.21 8.96 1.49
CA ASP A 88 11.21 7.98 1.06
C ASP A 88 10.57 6.59 1.13
N LEU A 89 10.69 5.81 0.07
CA LEU A 89 10.25 4.42 -0.01
C LEU A 89 11.46 3.53 -0.29
N GLU A 90 11.51 2.37 0.34
CA GLU A 90 12.53 1.37 0.09
C GLU A 90 11.88 0.02 -0.24
N VAL A 91 12.48 -0.72 -1.16
CA VAL A 91 12.07 -2.08 -1.55
C VAL A 91 13.12 -3.08 -1.14
N ASP A 92 12.74 -4.35 -1.03
CA ASP A 92 13.71 -5.41 -0.81
C ASP A 92 14.70 -5.49 -2.00
N LYS A 93 15.95 -5.90 -1.71
CA LYS A 93 17.02 -5.94 -2.72
C LYS A 93 16.71 -6.90 -3.86
N SER A 94 16.01 -8.00 -3.58
CA SER A 94 15.65 -8.98 -4.60
C SER A 94 14.70 -8.36 -5.64
N TRP A 95 13.79 -7.48 -5.22
CA TRP A 95 12.92 -6.77 -6.14
C TRP A 95 13.73 -5.85 -7.09
N ALA A 96 14.71 -5.14 -6.56
CA ALA A 96 15.55 -4.26 -7.36
C ALA A 96 16.40 -5.07 -8.38
N GLU A 97 16.86 -6.25 -8.02
CA GLU A 97 17.65 -7.14 -8.88
C GLU A 97 16.79 -7.83 -9.95
N ASP A 98 15.59 -8.31 -9.59
CA ASP A 98 14.66 -8.97 -10.51
C ASP A 98 14.07 -8.00 -11.56
N SER A 99 14.12 -6.69 -11.26
CA SER A 99 13.56 -5.64 -12.11
C SER A 99 14.50 -5.14 -13.21
N ILE A 100 15.69 -5.72 -13.33
CA ILE A 100 16.69 -5.35 -14.35
C ILE A 100 16.46 -6.20 -15.59
N LEU A 101 15.98 -5.57 -16.66
CA LEU A 101 16.02 -6.19 -17.99
C LEU A 101 17.48 -6.25 -18.47
N GLN A 102 17.99 -7.46 -18.69
CA GLN A 102 19.27 -7.66 -19.34
C GLN A 102 19.12 -7.36 -20.84
N ILE A 103 19.80 -6.35 -21.33
CA ILE A 103 19.91 -6.13 -22.77
C ILE A 103 21.13 -6.92 -23.25
N GLU A 104 20.92 -7.84 -24.19
CA GLU A 104 22.03 -8.57 -24.84
C GLU A 104 23.02 -7.57 -25.47
N GLY A 105 24.28 -7.70 -25.09
CA GLY A 105 25.39 -6.90 -25.62
C GLY A 105 25.75 -5.63 -24.85
N LEU A 106 25.04 -5.30 -23.75
CA LEU A 106 25.42 -4.21 -22.85
C LEU A 106 25.81 -4.79 -21.48
N GLU A 107 27.06 -4.59 -21.08
CA GLU A 107 27.49 -4.88 -19.71
C GLU A 107 26.72 -3.97 -18.76
N PRO A 108 26.08 -4.52 -17.70
CA PRO A 108 25.30 -3.72 -16.76
C PRO A 108 26.21 -2.76 -15.99
N THR A 109 26.23 -1.51 -16.40
CA THR A 109 26.88 -0.46 -15.60
C THR A 109 25.94 -0.16 -14.42
N ARG A 110 26.20 -0.76 -13.26
CA ARG A 110 25.40 -0.69 -12.03
C ARG A 110 25.33 0.71 -11.37
N HIS A 111 25.23 1.78 -12.16
CA HIS A 111 25.40 3.13 -11.64
C HIS A 111 24.12 3.78 -11.13
N ILE A 112 22.93 3.45 -11.67
CA ILE A 112 21.68 4.16 -11.39
C ILE A 112 20.64 3.30 -10.65
N ILE A 113 20.92 2.00 -10.48
CA ILE A 113 20.01 1.07 -9.82
C ILE A 113 19.99 1.34 -8.31
N GLY A 114 18.82 1.68 -7.78
CA GLY A 114 18.61 1.92 -6.36
C GLY A 114 17.37 1.21 -5.83
N ASN A 115 17.49 0.69 -4.61
CA ASN A 115 16.37 0.07 -3.90
C ASN A 115 15.53 1.07 -3.10
N ARG A 116 15.90 2.38 -3.13
CA ARG A 116 15.18 3.44 -2.43
C ARG A 116 14.85 4.59 -3.37
N LEU A 117 13.57 4.99 -3.37
CA LEU A 117 13.05 6.19 -4.01
C LEU A 117 12.91 7.29 -2.95
N SER A 118 13.44 8.49 -3.23
CA SER A 118 13.29 9.67 -2.37
C SER A 118 12.61 10.78 -3.14
N LEU A 119 11.48 11.27 -2.63
CA LEU A 119 10.68 12.33 -3.23
C LEU A 119 10.51 13.47 -2.23
N SER A 120 10.63 14.72 -2.71
CA SER A 120 10.31 15.89 -1.90
C SER A 120 9.51 16.87 -2.72
N PHE A 121 8.42 17.36 -2.14
CA PHE A 121 7.48 18.27 -2.78
C PHE A 121 7.43 19.58 -1.98
N GLY A 122 7.36 20.69 -2.70
CA GLY A 122 7.20 22.02 -2.14
C GLY A 122 6.09 22.77 -2.87
N PHE A 123 5.59 23.84 -2.28
CA PHE A 123 4.61 24.71 -2.91
C PHE A 123 5.30 25.98 -3.41
N ASP A 124 5.14 26.28 -4.68
CA ASP A 124 5.56 27.55 -5.28
C ASP A 124 4.39 28.56 -5.23
N PRO A 125 4.45 29.54 -4.33
CA PRO A 125 3.36 30.52 -4.21
C PRO A 125 3.27 31.48 -5.40
N ALA A 126 4.35 31.68 -6.16
CA ALA A 126 4.34 32.55 -7.34
C ALA A 126 3.66 31.87 -8.54
N ALA A 127 3.88 30.58 -8.71
CA ALA A 127 3.22 29.76 -9.73
C ALA A 127 1.89 29.17 -9.27
N ASN A 128 1.57 29.25 -7.97
CA ASN A 128 0.41 28.64 -7.31
C ASN A 128 0.30 27.14 -7.64
N ARG A 129 1.40 26.39 -7.51
CA ARG A 129 1.45 24.98 -7.85
C ARG A 129 2.38 24.21 -6.91
N ILE A 130 2.19 22.89 -6.89
CA ILE A 130 3.09 21.97 -6.21
C ILE A 130 4.22 21.60 -7.16
N ASP A 131 5.47 21.74 -6.69
CA ASP A 131 6.66 21.35 -7.44
C ASP A 131 7.35 20.16 -6.78
N LEU A 132 7.86 19.24 -7.61
CA LEU A 132 8.83 18.24 -7.17
C LEU A 132 10.18 18.93 -7.00
N THR A 133 10.59 19.14 -5.75
CA THR A 133 11.84 19.84 -5.42
C THR A 133 13.04 18.91 -5.40
N LYS A 134 12.80 17.61 -5.20
CA LYS A 134 13.81 16.56 -5.21
C LYS A 134 13.20 15.23 -5.63
N SER A 135 13.90 14.51 -6.51
CA SER A 135 13.62 13.12 -6.82
C SER A 135 14.92 12.36 -7.07
N GLY A 136 15.01 11.11 -6.60
CA GLY A 136 16.21 10.32 -6.83
C GLY A 136 16.09 8.88 -6.41
N PHE A 137 16.99 8.07 -6.99
CA PHE A 137 17.17 6.65 -6.68
C PHE A 137 18.43 6.48 -5.85
N PHE A 138 18.36 5.68 -4.81
CA PHE A 138 19.45 5.50 -3.86
C PHE A 138 19.70 4.01 -3.61
N ASN A 139 20.95 3.67 -3.36
CA ASN A 139 21.35 2.37 -2.84
C ASN A 139 21.84 2.57 -1.39
N GLY A 140 20.98 2.23 -0.44
CA GLY A 140 21.17 2.58 0.96
C GLY A 140 21.25 4.12 1.15
N ARG A 141 22.41 4.62 1.61
CA ARG A 141 22.62 6.07 1.81
C ARG A 141 23.23 6.78 0.60
N SER A 142 23.74 6.05 -0.37
CA SER A 142 24.41 6.60 -1.54
C SER A 142 23.40 6.89 -2.64
N ALA A 143 23.44 8.12 -3.22
CA ALA A 143 22.67 8.44 -4.39
C ALA A 143 23.21 7.65 -5.59
N ALA A 144 22.32 6.95 -6.31
CA ALA A 144 22.62 6.39 -7.61
C ALA A 144 22.28 7.41 -8.71
N LEU A 145 21.14 8.10 -8.56
CA LEU A 145 20.72 9.22 -9.39
C LEU A 145 19.90 10.15 -8.51
N GLU A 146 20.23 11.44 -8.49
CA GLU A 146 19.47 12.46 -7.75
C GLU A 146 19.36 13.74 -8.59
N ALA A 147 18.15 14.23 -8.75
CA ALA A 147 17.88 15.57 -9.23
C ALA A 147 17.20 16.39 -8.13
N ARG A 148 17.64 17.62 -7.96
CA ARG A 148 17.06 18.57 -7.02
C ARG A 148 17.01 19.97 -7.59
N ARG A 149 15.99 20.71 -7.20
CA ARG A 149 15.92 22.15 -7.50
C ARG A 149 16.73 22.91 -6.43
N ASP A 150 17.67 23.72 -6.89
CA ASP A 150 18.45 24.59 -6.01
C ASP A 150 17.57 25.72 -5.48
N SER A 151 17.50 25.87 -4.15
CA SER A 151 16.59 26.82 -3.49
C SER A 151 16.91 28.30 -3.74
N ARG A 152 18.13 28.61 -4.21
CA ARG A 152 18.57 30.00 -4.44
C ARG A 152 18.44 30.39 -5.91
N SER A 153 18.86 29.50 -6.81
CA SER A 153 18.87 29.78 -8.26
C SER A 153 17.66 29.25 -9.00
N GLY A 154 16.86 28.36 -8.40
CA GLY A 154 15.78 27.63 -9.05
C GLY A 154 16.25 26.57 -10.05
N ASN A 155 17.55 26.50 -10.34
CA ASN A 155 18.11 25.58 -11.33
C ASN A 155 18.07 24.13 -10.85
N LEU A 156 17.90 23.20 -11.81
CA LEU A 156 18.01 21.78 -11.55
C LEU A 156 19.48 21.38 -11.42
N VAL A 157 19.81 20.70 -10.32
CA VAL A 157 21.12 20.12 -10.04
C VAL A 157 20.98 18.60 -10.13
N LEU A 158 21.67 18.01 -11.11
CA LEU A 158 21.73 16.57 -11.32
C LEU A 158 23.02 16.00 -10.72
N ARG A 159 22.91 14.86 -10.03
CA ARG A 159 24.03 14.11 -9.46
C ARG A 159 23.94 12.65 -9.87
N ILE A 160 24.95 12.16 -10.55
CA ILE A 160 25.16 10.74 -10.88
C ILE A 160 26.61 10.43 -10.51
N PRO A 161 26.87 9.55 -9.54
CA PRO A 161 28.23 9.16 -9.14
C PRO A 161 28.98 8.56 -10.32
N GLY A 162 30.26 8.93 -10.47
CA GLY A 162 31.10 8.45 -11.56
C GLY A 162 30.97 9.22 -12.88
N PHE A 163 29.97 10.15 -13.01
CA PHE A 163 29.81 10.97 -14.20
C PHE A 163 30.61 12.26 -14.09
N SER A 164 31.31 12.61 -15.15
CA SER A 164 32.03 13.88 -15.30
C SER A 164 31.04 15.06 -15.43
N ARG A 165 31.52 16.28 -15.21
CA ARG A 165 30.71 17.49 -15.36
C ARG A 165 30.13 17.62 -16.77
N THR A 166 30.88 17.25 -17.80
CA THR A 166 30.45 17.27 -19.20
C THR A 166 29.31 16.28 -19.43
N GLN A 167 29.42 15.05 -18.91
CA GLN A 167 28.34 14.06 -18.99
C GLN A 167 27.06 14.54 -18.30
N ILE A 168 27.19 15.14 -17.10
CA ILE A 168 26.05 15.71 -16.37
C ILE A 168 25.38 16.85 -17.16
N GLN A 169 26.15 17.70 -17.82
CA GLN A 169 25.60 18.82 -18.64
C GLN A 169 24.88 18.32 -19.88
N ALA A 170 25.22 17.15 -20.38
CA ALA A 170 24.57 16.52 -21.51
C ALA A 170 23.20 15.92 -21.20
N LEU A 171 22.91 15.71 -19.91
CA LEU A 171 21.66 15.14 -19.44
C LEU A 171 20.67 16.24 -19.03
N GLN A 172 19.40 15.98 -19.27
CA GLN A 172 18.30 16.85 -18.88
C GLN A 172 17.36 16.10 -17.93
N PRO A 173 17.40 16.39 -16.63
CA PRO A 173 16.42 15.85 -15.68
C PRO A 173 15.08 16.55 -15.88
N ASP A 174 14.00 15.77 -15.81
CA ASP A 174 12.62 16.25 -15.79
C ASP A 174 12.01 15.93 -14.41
N LEU A 175 11.54 16.95 -13.74
CA LEU A 175 10.84 16.91 -12.44
C LEU A 175 9.37 17.37 -12.55
N ASP A 176 8.81 17.46 -13.74
CA ASP A 176 7.40 17.85 -13.93
C ASP A 176 6.44 16.68 -13.65
N ARG A 177 6.99 15.48 -13.45
CA ARG A 177 6.25 14.27 -13.04
C ARG A 177 6.69 13.80 -11.65
N ILE A 178 5.85 13.00 -11.02
CA ILE A 178 6.08 12.48 -9.65
C ILE A 178 7.43 11.76 -9.47
N ILE A 179 7.93 11.09 -10.49
CA ILE A 179 9.22 10.41 -10.46
C ILE A 179 10.10 10.96 -11.57
N LEU A 180 11.33 11.31 -11.20
CA LEU A 180 12.38 11.79 -12.09
C LEU A 180 12.46 10.97 -13.38
N SER A 181 12.43 11.65 -14.52
CA SER A 181 12.91 11.13 -15.80
C SER A 181 14.20 11.82 -16.22
N LEU A 182 14.94 11.16 -17.08
CA LEU A 182 16.22 11.63 -17.57
C LEU A 182 16.24 11.56 -19.08
N ASP A 183 16.52 12.67 -19.73
CA ASP A 183 16.70 12.75 -21.18
C ASP A 183 18.11 13.19 -21.55
N VAL A 184 18.49 13.00 -22.81
CA VAL A 184 19.78 13.43 -23.34
C VAL A 184 19.54 14.67 -24.19
N ARG A 185 20.19 15.77 -23.85
CA ARG A 185 20.16 16.99 -24.65
C ARG A 185 20.86 16.72 -25.97
N ASP A 186 20.19 17.03 -27.06
CA ASP A 186 20.77 17.08 -28.40
C ASP A 186 21.54 15.81 -28.77
N VAL A 187 20.80 14.70 -29.03
CA VAL A 187 21.35 13.38 -29.35
C VAL A 187 22.32 13.48 -30.57
N ASP A 188 22.08 14.37 -31.51
CA ASP A 188 22.91 14.53 -32.70
C ASP A 188 24.27 15.17 -32.38
N ALA A 189 24.36 16.02 -31.34
CA ALA A 189 25.62 16.60 -30.89
C ALA A 189 26.58 15.52 -30.29
N TYR A 190 26.06 14.38 -29.89
CA TYR A 190 26.85 13.29 -29.28
C TYR A 190 27.32 12.24 -30.27
N SER A 191 26.87 12.24 -31.50
CA SER A 191 27.41 11.43 -32.58
C SER A 191 28.88 11.74 -32.89
N GLY A 192 29.41 12.87 -32.37
CA GLY A 192 30.81 13.29 -32.47
C GLY A 192 31.71 13.01 -31.27
N PHE A 193 31.12 12.59 -30.12
CA PHE A 193 31.90 12.11 -28.97
C PHE A 193 32.14 10.60 -29.16
N GLY A 194 33.40 10.17 -29.14
CA GLY A 194 33.79 8.77 -29.38
C GLY A 194 32.87 7.77 -28.65
N ASP A 195 32.66 6.61 -29.21
CA ASP A 195 31.66 5.58 -28.89
C ASP A 195 31.39 5.31 -27.40
N GLN A 196 32.36 5.55 -26.51
CA GLN A 196 32.23 5.31 -25.06
C GLN A 196 31.39 6.36 -24.32
N LEU A 197 31.44 7.64 -24.71
CA LEU A 197 30.70 8.71 -24.00
C LEU A 197 29.20 8.67 -24.35
N GLY A 198 28.88 8.55 -25.64
CA GLY A 198 27.51 8.40 -26.11
C GLY A 198 26.84 7.16 -25.53
N SER A 199 27.56 6.05 -25.52
CA SER A 199 27.10 4.78 -24.93
C SER A 199 26.78 4.93 -23.44
N SER A 200 27.63 5.60 -22.63
CA SER A 200 27.38 5.77 -21.20
C SER A 200 26.18 6.70 -20.89
N LEU A 201 25.92 7.73 -21.70
CA LEU A 201 24.78 8.61 -21.55
C LEU A 201 23.46 7.92 -21.90
N LEU A 202 23.43 7.18 -23.01
CA LEU A 202 22.26 6.41 -23.41
C LEU A 202 21.95 5.30 -22.36
N HIS A 203 22.97 4.69 -21.81
CA HIS A 203 22.85 3.68 -20.76
C HIS A 203 22.24 4.31 -19.50
N ALA A 204 22.76 5.44 -19.03
CA ALA A 204 22.22 6.16 -17.88
C ALA A 204 20.76 6.56 -18.07
N ARG A 205 20.39 7.05 -19.24
CA ARG A 205 19.00 7.35 -19.61
C ARG A 205 18.12 6.10 -19.52
N TYR A 206 18.58 5.00 -20.12
CA TYR A 206 17.84 3.73 -20.12
C TYR A 206 17.62 3.19 -18.70
N GLU A 207 18.68 3.13 -17.88
CA GLU A 207 18.57 2.71 -16.49
C GLU A 207 17.62 3.60 -15.68
N ALA A 208 17.68 4.93 -15.87
CA ALA A 208 16.77 5.86 -15.21
C ALA A 208 15.30 5.64 -15.61
N LEU A 209 15.04 5.42 -16.91
CA LEU A 209 13.70 5.11 -17.42
C LEU A 209 13.19 3.77 -16.88
N GLN A 210 14.05 2.76 -16.81
CA GLN A 210 13.70 1.45 -16.27
C GLN A 210 13.36 1.54 -14.77
N GLN A 211 14.19 2.24 -14.00
CA GLN A 211 13.92 2.47 -12.57
C GLN A 211 12.62 3.23 -12.36
N ARG A 212 12.39 4.27 -13.16
CA ARG A 212 11.14 5.02 -13.13
C ARG A 212 9.94 4.11 -13.41
N SER A 213 9.99 3.30 -14.48
CA SER A 213 8.92 2.37 -14.86
C SER A 213 8.62 1.37 -13.75
N ASN A 214 9.65 0.82 -13.10
CA ASN A 214 9.50 -0.13 -12.00
C ASN A 214 8.79 0.49 -10.80
N TRP A 215 9.18 1.71 -10.40
CA TRP A 215 8.53 2.43 -9.31
C TRP A 215 7.09 2.85 -9.64
N LEU A 216 6.83 3.27 -10.88
CA LEU A 216 5.47 3.57 -11.35
C LEU A 216 4.58 2.33 -11.28
N SER A 217 5.07 1.20 -11.77
CA SER A 217 4.35 -0.09 -11.70
C SER A 217 4.08 -0.54 -10.27
N LEU A 218 5.05 -0.36 -9.36
CA LEU A 218 4.88 -0.69 -7.95
C LEU A 218 3.80 0.18 -7.31
N LEU A 219 3.87 1.50 -7.52
CA LEU A 219 2.93 2.45 -6.91
C LEU A 219 1.51 2.31 -7.47
N SER A 220 1.37 2.13 -8.79
CA SER A 220 0.06 1.91 -9.43
C SER A 220 -0.56 0.59 -8.99
N GLY A 221 0.26 -0.44 -8.73
CA GLY A 221 -0.18 -1.77 -8.29
C GLY A 221 -0.53 -1.88 -6.80
N ILE A 222 -0.48 -0.79 -6.04
CA ILE A 222 -0.97 -0.77 -4.66
C ILE A 222 -2.50 -0.82 -4.69
N GLU A 223 -3.10 -1.82 -4.05
CA GLU A 223 -4.54 -1.92 -3.85
C GLU A 223 -4.95 -1.32 -2.51
N HIS A 224 -6.23 -0.95 -2.36
CA HIS A 224 -6.75 -0.34 -1.15
C HIS A 224 -8.18 -0.76 -0.88
N ILE A 225 -8.49 -1.01 0.37
CA ILE A 225 -9.85 -1.24 0.89
C ILE A 225 -10.12 -0.25 2.02
N ASP A 226 -11.15 0.56 1.82
CA ASP A 226 -11.63 1.57 2.75
C ASP A 226 -12.22 0.96 4.04
N PRO A 227 -12.27 1.73 5.15
CA PRO A 227 -12.89 1.27 6.38
C PRO A 227 -14.41 1.12 6.25
N LEU A 228 -15.05 1.94 5.44
CA LEU A 228 -16.48 1.87 5.13
C LEU A 228 -16.65 1.33 3.72
N ARG A 229 -17.15 0.10 3.63
CA ARG A 229 -17.36 -0.58 2.35
C ARG A 229 -18.80 -0.43 1.94
N ASP A 230 -19.02 -0.37 0.62
CA ASP A 230 -20.34 -0.24 0.05
C ASP A 230 -21.20 -1.48 0.34
N PRO A 231 -22.50 -1.30 0.57
CA PRO A 231 -23.40 -2.44 0.67
C PRO A 231 -23.39 -3.26 -0.62
N ILE A 232 -23.25 -4.58 -0.52
CA ILE A 232 -23.32 -5.46 -1.68
C ILE A 232 -24.72 -5.35 -2.29
N PRO A 233 -24.86 -5.02 -3.59
CA PRO A 233 -26.16 -4.91 -4.20
C PRO A 233 -26.86 -6.27 -4.31
N ARG A 234 -28.19 -6.31 -4.21
CA ARG A 234 -28.97 -7.55 -4.34
C ARG A 234 -28.76 -8.25 -5.68
N PHE A 235 -28.53 -7.49 -6.72
CA PHE A 235 -28.20 -7.97 -8.06
C PHE A 235 -27.39 -6.91 -8.80
N THR A 236 -26.60 -7.35 -9.76
CA THR A 236 -25.87 -6.47 -10.67
C THR A 236 -26.26 -6.78 -12.10
N VAL A 237 -26.57 -5.73 -12.87
CA VAL A 237 -26.81 -5.84 -14.30
C VAL A 237 -25.50 -5.66 -15.05
N LEU A 238 -25.14 -6.65 -15.84
CA LEU A 238 -23.92 -6.64 -16.64
C LEU A 238 -24.17 -5.94 -17.97
N GLY A 239 -23.40 -4.95 -18.29
CA GLY A 239 -23.42 -4.30 -19.59
C GLY A 239 -23.00 -5.25 -20.73
N ARG A 240 -23.31 -4.88 -22.00
CA ARG A 240 -22.89 -5.63 -23.20
C ARG A 240 -21.37 -5.64 -23.41
N THR A 241 -20.68 -4.61 -22.95
CA THR A 241 -19.23 -4.54 -22.90
C THR A 241 -18.80 -4.87 -21.47
N ALA A 242 -18.12 -6.00 -21.30
CA ALA A 242 -17.41 -6.29 -20.09
C ALA A 242 -16.32 -5.20 -19.94
N SER A 243 -16.58 -4.16 -19.15
CA SER A 243 -15.47 -3.38 -18.60
C SER A 243 -14.72 -4.36 -17.70
N SER A 244 -13.47 -4.64 -18.02
CA SER A 244 -12.59 -5.38 -17.14
C SER A 244 -12.38 -4.50 -15.91
N ALA A 245 -13.13 -4.76 -14.84
CA ALA A 245 -12.80 -4.17 -13.56
C ALA A 245 -11.41 -4.70 -13.19
N GLU A 246 -10.47 -3.79 -12.91
CA GLU A 246 -9.08 -4.15 -12.59
C GLU A 246 -8.94 -4.64 -11.13
N GLY A 247 -9.95 -4.40 -10.28
CA GLY A 247 -9.98 -4.79 -8.87
C GLY A 247 -11.40 -4.73 -8.30
N VAL A 248 -11.53 -5.04 -7.02
CA VAL A 248 -12.82 -5.08 -6.30
C VAL A 248 -13.40 -3.67 -6.08
N GLY A 249 -12.58 -2.63 -6.21
CA GLY A 249 -12.88 -1.27 -5.81
C GLY A 249 -12.56 -1.04 -4.33
N THR A 250 -12.42 0.22 -3.91
CA THR A 250 -12.03 0.55 -2.53
C THR A 250 -13.16 0.25 -1.54
N GLY A 251 -14.41 0.43 -1.94
CA GLY A 251 -15.61 0.07 -1.19
C GLY A 251 -16.13 -1.34 -1.46
N GLY A 252 -15.61 -2.05 -2.46
CA GLY A 252 -16.12 -3.36 -2.88
C GLY A 252 -17.20 -3.27 -3.96
N GLU A 253 -17.43 -2.11 -4.55
CA GLU A 253 -18.48 -1.81 -5.53
C GLU A 253 -18.40 -2.66 -6.80
N GLU A 254 -17.20 -3.12 -7.17
CA GLU A 254 -16.98 -3.96 -8.34
C GLU A 254 -16.99 -5.47 -8.05
N LEU A 255 -17.22 -5.87 -6.79
CA LEU A 255 -17.12 -7.27 -6.34
C LEU A 255 -17.92 -8.24 -7.25
N LEU A 256 -19.21 -7.98 -7.49
CA LEU A 256 -20.04 -8.89 -8.27
C LEU A 256 -19.57 -8.98 -9.73
N ARG A 257 -19.08 -7.89 -10.31
CA ARG A 257 -18.53 -7.89 -11.68
C ARG A 257 -17.25 -8.71 -11.76
N ILE A 258 -16.37 -8.56 -10.80
CA ILE A 258 -15.14 -9.36 -10.69
C ILE A 258 -15.45 -10.84 -10.50
N LEU A 259 -16.39 -11.17 -9.62
CA LEU A 259 -16.82 -12.56 -9.45
C LEU A 259 -17.35 -13.14 -10.76
N ARG A 260 -18.08 -12.36 -11.54
CA ARG A 260 -18.57 -12.80 -12.84
C ARG A 260 -17.46 -12.98 -13.88
N SER A 261 -16.52 -12.05 -13.96
CA SER A 261 -15.41 -12.11 -14.92
C SER A 261 -14.46 -13.28 -14.64
N SER A 262 -14.33 -13.69 -13.38
CA SER A 262 -13.53 -14.86 -12.96
C SER A 262 -14.16 -16.22 -13.32
N ARG A 263 -15.40 -16.22 -13.88
CA ARG A 263 -16.11 -17.44 -14.24
C ARG A 263 -15.60 -18.01 -15.57
N SER A 264 -15.23 -19.29 -15.56
CA SER A 264 -14.88 -20.07 -16.75
C SER A 264 -15.89 -21.22 -16.92
N GLY A 265 -16.84 -21.07 -17.85
CA GLY A 265 -17.93 -22.02 -18.04
C GLY A 265 -18.81 -22.14 -16.77
N LYS A 266 -18.94 -23.35 -16.24
CA LYS A 266 -19.66 -23.61 -14.95
C LYS A 266 -18.79 -23.41 -13.73
N ASN A 267 -17.51 -23.13 -13.90
CA ASN A 267 -16.54 -23.04 -12.82
C ASN A 267 -16.25 -21.58 -12.47
N ASN A 268 -16.20 -21.25 -11.19
CA ASN A 268 -15.77 -19.95 -10.69
C ASN A 268 -14.74 -20.16 -9.59
N PRO A 269 -13.44 -20.13 -9.91
CA PRO A 269 -12.38 -20.41 -8.95
C PRO A 269 -12.34 -19.37 -7.81
N LEU A 270 -12.65 -18.11 -8.11
CA LEU A 270 -12.65 -17.06 -7.08
C LEU A 270 -13.79 -17.27 -6.09
N VAL A 271 -15.02 -17.53 -6.56
CA VAL A 271 -16.16 -17.81 -5.66
C VAL A 271 -15.87 -19.03 -4.78
N ARG A 272 -15.26 -20.09 -5.33
CA ARG A 272 -14.89 -21.28 -4.53
C ARG A 272 -13.83 -20.98 -3.48
N ALA A 273 -12.83 -20.17 -3.83
CA ALA A 273 -11.82 -19.77 -2.87
C ALA A 273 -12.40 -18.86 -1.77
N MET A 274 -13.32 -17.96 -2.12
CA MET A 274 -14.06 -17.15 -1.16
C MET A 274 -14.97 -18.01 -0.27
N ASP A 275 -15.70 -18.97 -0.87
CA ASP A 275 -16.55 -19.91 -0.15
C ASP A 275 -15.76 -20.70 0.88
N TYR A 276 -14.61 -21.26 0.51
CA TYR A 276 -13.70 -21.93 1.45
C TYR A 276 -13.35 -21.06 2.66
N TRP A 277 -12.99 -19.79 2.44
CA TRP A 277 -12.65 -18.92 3.55
C TRP A 277 -13.86 -18.54 4.39
N VAL A 278 -14.96 -18.11 3.76
CA VAL A 278 -16.11 -17.56 4.48
C VAL A 278 -16.92 -18.67 5.18
N SER A 279 -17.03 -19.85 4.55
CA SER A 279 -17.81 -20.97 5.09
C SER A 279 -16.98 -21.87 5.98
N GLU A 280 -15.86 -22.41 5.49
CA GLU A 280 -15.10 -23.41 6.24
C GLU A 280 -14.15 -22.79 7.27
N ARG A 281 -13.56 -21.63 6.99
CA ARG A 281 -12.56 -21.00 7.87
C ARG A 281 -13.15 -20.01 8.85
N PHE A 282 -14.04 -19.12 8.40
CA PHE A 282 -14.72 -18.16 9.26
C PHE A 282 -16.02 -18.71 9.88
N GLY A 283 -16.61 -19.74 9.29
CA GLY A 283 -17.85 -20.33 9.78
C GLY A 283 -19.04 -19.38 9.79
N LEU A 284 -19.07 -18.41 8.88
CA LEU A 284 -20.09 -17.37 8.85
C LEU A 284 -21.35 -17.77 8.06
N LEU A 285 -21.24 -18.78 7.18
CA LEU A 285 -22.32 -19.36 6.42
C LEU A 285 -21.91 -20.77 5.94
N ASP A 286 -22.87 -21.57 5.50
CA ASP A 286 -22.60 -22.93 5.02
C ASP A 286 -22.02 -22.93 3.61
N ARG A 287 -22.45 -21.98 2.75
CA ARG A 287 -22.04 -21.93 1.37
C ARG A 287 -22.25 -20.57 0.72
N LEU A 288 -21.28 -20.13 -0.10
CA LEU A 288 -21.35 -18.90 -0.91
C LEU A 288 -21.53 -19.27 -2.39
N ARG A 289 -22.51 -18.67 -3.08
CA ARG A 289 -22.81 -18.97 -4.48
C ARG A 289 -23.11 -17.71 -5.30
N LEU A 290 -22.50 -17.61 -6.49
CA LEU A 290 -22.89 -16.64 -7.51
C LEU A 290 -23.92 -17.29 -8.43
N VAL A 291 -25.09 -16.67 -8.58
CA VAL A 291 -26.19 -17.18 -9.38
C VAL A 291 -26.57 -16.22 -10.50
N ASP A 292 -26.95 -16.79 -11.66
CA ASP A 292 -27.58 -16.05 -12.74
C ASP A 292 -29.07 -15.90 -12.40
N VAL A 293 -29.58 -14.67 -12.39
CA VAL A 293 -30.99 -14.36 -12.07
C VAL A 293 -31.86 -14.44 -13.33
N ASP A 294 -31.28 -14.11 -14.49
CA ASP A 294 -31.93 -14.20 -15.80
C ASP A 294 -31.32 -15.31 -16.65
N GLU A 295 -32.10 -15.84 -17.63
CA GLU A 295 -31.64 -16.89 -18.55
C GLU A 295 -30.44 -16.47 -19.41
N ALA A 296 -30.29 -15.18 -19.66
CA ALA A 296 -29.18 -14.63 -20.44
C ALA A 296 -27.89 -14.43 -19.63
N GLY A 297 -27.92 -14.67 -18.32
CA GLY A 297 -26.80 -14.49 -17.41
C GLY A 297 -26.27 -13.04 -17.34
N ARG A 298 -27.17 -12.08 -17.61
CA ARG A 298 -26.87 -10.63 -17.54
C ARG A 298 -27.16 -10.02 -16.19
N ILE A 299 -28.01 -10.70 -15.41
CA ILE A 299 -28.34 -10.29 -14.05
C ILE A 299 -27.78 -11.34 -13.11
N ILE A 300 -26.90 -10.94 -12.22
CA ILE A 300 -26.24 -11.81 -11.26
C ILE A 300 -26.56 -11.40 -9.83
N SER A 301 -26.52 -12.38 -8.95
CA SER A 301 -26.74 -12.21 -7.51
C SER A 301 -25.80 -13.10 -6.70
N LEU A 302 -25.42 -12.67 -5.52
CA LEU A 302 -24.62 -13.45 -4.58
C LEU A 302 -25.53 -13.96 -3.46
N LEU A 303 -25.53 -15.28 -3.28
CA LEU A 303 -26.33 -15.95 -2.26
C LEU A 303 -25.43 -16.64 -1.24
N GLY A 304 -25.83 -16.61 0.03
CA GLY A 304 -25.26 -17.40 1.10
C GLY A 304 -26.30 -18.38 1.64
N ASP A 305 -25.90 -19.61 1.91
CA ASP A 305 -26.72 -20.60 2.60
C ASP A 305 -26.37 -20.56 4.09
N GLU A 306 -27.37 -20.42 5.00
CA GLU A 306 -27.17 -20.36 6.45
C GLU A 306 -27.19 -21.75 7.09
N ALA A 307 -27.82 -22.73 6.45
CA ALA A 307 -27.85 -24.13 6.85
C ALA A 307 -28.11 -25.03 5.64
N GLU A 308 -27.64 -26.27 5.74
CA GLU A 308 -27.85 -27.28 4.69
C GLU A 308 -29.34 -27.50 4.45
N GLY A 309 -29.75 -27.43 3.18
CA GLY A 309 -31.15 -27.61 2.75
C GLY A 309 -32.06 -26.38 2.88
N MET A 310 -31.56 -25.26 3.41
CA MET A 310 -32.28 -23.99 3.40
C MET A 310 -32.08 -23.26 2.03
N PRO A 311 -33.10 -22.50 1.57
CA PRO A 311 -32.93 -21.68 0.38
C PRO A 311 -31.90 -20.59 0.64
N GLY A 312 -30.98 -20.36 -0.32
CA GLY A 312 -29.96 -19.33 -0.20
C GLY A 312 -30.56 -17.94 0.01
N ILE A 313 -30.01 -17.22 0.94
CA ILE A 313 -30.37 -15.83 1.23
C ILE A 313 -29.45 -14.92 0.42
N ASN A 314 -30.00 -13.86 -0.16
CA ASN A 314 -29.20 -12.84 -0.81
C ASN A 314 -28.25 -12.19 0.20
N VAL A 315 -26.95 -12.09 -0.12
CA VAL A 315 -25.94 -11.52 0.78
C VAL A 315 -26.30 -10.11 1.22
N ALA A 316 -26.98 -9.33 0.38
CA ALA A 316 -27.49 -8.01 0.74
C ALA A 316 -28.54 -8.02 1.88
N ASN A 317 -29.10 -9.17 2.20
CA ASN A 317 -30.08 -9.33 3.31
C ASN A 317 -29.45 -10.05 4.53
N MET A 318 -28.19 -10.44 4.44
CA MET A 318 -27.44 -11.05 5.54
C MET A 318 -26.88 -9.96 6.48
N GLY A 319 -26.27 -10.38 7.58
CA GLY A 319 -25.63 -9.43 8.50
C GLY A 319 -24.52 -8.61 7.83
N GLU A 320 -24.40 -7.35 8.20
CA GLU A 320 -23.41 -6.40 7.65
C GLU A 320 -21.97 -6.96 7.68
N GLY A 321 -21.62 -7.74 8.70
CA GLY A 321 -20.29 -8.33 8.84
C GLY A 321 -19.86 -9.17 7.63
N ILE A 322 -20.78 -9.97 7.06
CA ILE A 322 -20.48 -10.78 5.86
C ILE A 322 -20.25 -9.85 4.66
N ALA A 323 -21.14 -8.87 4.46
CA ALA A 323 -21.03 -7.92 3.35
C ALA A 323 -19.73 -7.11 3.42
N GLN A 324 -19.30 -6.75 4.63
CA GLN A 324 -18.05 -6.02 4.87
C GLN A 324 -16.79 -6.89 4.73
N LEU A 325 -16.88 -8.20 4.95
CA LEU A 325 -15.76 -9.13 4.85
C LEU A 325 -15.45 -9.55 3.40
N LEU A 326 -16.49 -9.75 2.59
CA LEU A 326 -16.35 -10.29 1.23
C LEU A 326 -15.42 -9.48 0.32
N PRO A 327 -15.45 -8.14 0.29
CA PRO A 327 -14.49 -7.34 -0.47
C PRO A 327 -13.04 -7.58 -0.05
N ILE A 328 -12.77 -7.69 1.26
CA ILE A 328 -11.42 -7.96 1.79
C ILE A 328 -10.93 -9.33 1.32
N VAL A 329 -11.77 -10.36 1.45
CA VAL A 329 -11.43 -11.73 1.03
C VAL A 329 -11.14 -11.76 -0.48
N ALA A 330 -12.00 -11.14 -1.28
CA ALA A 330 -11.82 -11.09 -2.73
C ALA A 330 -10.55 -10.34 -3.12
N SER A 331 -10.28 -9.17 -2.53
CA SER A 331 -9.08 -8.36 -2.82
C SER A 331 -7.79 -9.12 -2.49
N ILE A 332 -7.74 -9.79 -1.34
CA ILE A 332 -6.56 -10.60 -0.99
C ILE A 332 -6.39 -11.78 -1.95
N LEU A 333 -7.46 -12.47 -2.32
CA LEU A 333 -7.38 -13.61 -3.25
C LEU A 333 -6.96 -13.19 -4.67
N LEU A 334 -7.36 -12.01 -5.10
CA LEU A 334 -7.01 -11.43 -6.41
C LEU A 334 -5.64 -10.78 -6.45
N LEU A 335 -5.11 -10.38 -5.29
CA LEU A 335 -3.85 -9.67 -5.22
C LEU A 335 -2.73 -10.49 -5.87
N PRO A 336 -1.99 -9.91 -6.84
CA PRO A 336 -0.90 -10.63 -7.49
C PRO A 336 0.22 -10.98 -6.52
N LYS A 337 1.07 -11.89 -6.92
CA LYS A 337 2.28 -12.23 -6.17
C LYS A 337 3.12 -10.96 -5.93
N ARG A 338 3.54 -10.74 -4.69
CA ARG A 338 4.26 -9.53 -4.24
C ARG A 338 3.45 -8.23 -4.37
N GLY A 339 2.14 -8.31 -4.68
CA GLY A 339 1.24 -7.18 -4.65
C GLY A 339 1.10 -6.63 -3.23
N THR A 340 0.78 -5.35 -3.11
CA THR A 340 0.58 -4.65 -1.84
C THR A 340 -0.87 -4.23 -1.71
N LEU A 341 -1.51 -4.60 -0.58
CA LEU A 341 -2.87 -4.20 -0.24
C LEU A 341 -2.88 -3.42 1.07
N LEU A 342 -3.45 -2.23 1.03
CA LEU A 342 -3.75 -1.41 2.20
C LEU A 342 -5.17 -1.72 2.66
N ILE A 343 -5.36 -2.01 3.94
CA ILE A 343 -6.65 -2.36 4.51
C ILE A 343 -6.90 -1.48 5.74
N GLU A 344 -7.99 -0.73 5.73
CA GLU A 344 -8.38 0.08 6.87
C GLU A 344 -9.52 -0.59 7.63
N GLN A 345 -9.32 -0.77 8.94
CA GLN A 345 -10.30 -1.25 9.91
C GLN A 345 -11.11 -2.47 9.41
N PRO A 346 -10.44 -3.60 9.09
CA PRO A 346 -11.11 -4.79 8.56
C PRO A 346 -12.10 -5.44 9.54
N GLU A 347 -11.97 -5.12 10.83
CA GLU A 347 -12.75 -5.67 11.93
C GLU A 347 -14.17 -5.09 12.07
N ILE A 348 -14.49 -4.00 11.38
CA ILE A 348 -15.79 -3.32 11.51
C ILE A 348 -16.92 -4.30 11.19
N HIS A 349 -17.95 -4.30 12.06
CA HIS A 349 -19.14 -5.17 12.02
C HIS A 349 -18.86 -6.68 12.20
N LEU A 350 -17.61 -7.09 12.48
CA LEU A 350 -17.30 -8.50 12.73
C LEU A 350 -17.37 -8.83 14.22
N PRO A 351 -17.91 -10.01 14.59
CA PRO A 351 -17.82 -10.51 15.97
C PRO A 351 -16.37 -10.85 16.33
N PRO A 352 -15.99 -10.84 17.62
CA PRO A 352 -14.62 -11.10 18.09
C PRO A 352 -13.96 -12.35 17.51
N ALA A 353 -14.72 -13.44 17.34
CA ALA A 353 -14.21 -14.67 16.75
C ALA A 353 -13.78 -14.46 15.30
N ALA A 354 -14.61 -13.83 14.46
CA ALA A 354 -14.28 -13.56 13.07
C ALA A 354 -13.13 -12.53 12.93
N GLN A 355 -13.00 -11.58 13.87
CA GLN A 355 -11.84 -10.69 13.92
C GLN A 355 -10.54 -11.47 14.14
N ALA A 356 -10.58 -12.48 15.02
CA ALA A 356 -9.44 -13.38 15.22
C ALA A 356 -9.17 -14.21 13.94
N ASP A 357 -10.18 -14.74 13.29
CA ASP A 357 -10.03 -15.55 12.07
C ASP A 357 -9.49 -14.72 10.88
N LEU A 358 -9.75 -13.42 10.84
CA LEU A 358 -9.04 -12.48 9.94
C LEU A 358 -7.52 -12.52 10.16
N GLY A 359 -7.07 -12.64 11.40
CA GLY A 359 -5.66 -12.82 11.72
C GLY A 359 -5.06 -14.03 11.02
N ASP A 360 -5.78 -15.18 11.01
CA ASP A 360 -5.36 -16.38 10.29
C ASP A 360 -5.30 -16.18 8.78
N PHE A 361 -6.27 -15.45 8.23
CA PHE A 361 -6.32 -15.17 6.81
C PHE A 361 -5.15 -14.26 6.38
N PHE A 362 -4.82 -13.25 7.18
CA PHE A 362 -3.69 -12.37 6.91
C PHE A 362 -2.34 -13.10 7.05
N VAL A 363 -2.19 -13.97 8.04
CA VAL A 363 -1.02 -14.84 8.20
C VAL A 363 -0.84 -15.72 6.96
N TRP A 364 -1.91 -16.40 6.51
CA TRP A 364 -1.88 -17.21 5.30
C TRP A 364 -1.48 -16.40 4.05
N ALA A 365 -2.02 -15.19 3.91
CA ALA A 365 -1.75 -14.34 2.75
C ALA A 365 -0.30 -13.82 2.69
N ALA A 366 0.30 -13.57 3.87
CA ALA A 366 1.65 -13.03 4.02
C ALA A 366 2.75 -14.11 4.07
N ASP A 367 2.36 -15.38 4.23
CA ASP A 367 3.32 -16.48 4.36
C ASP A 367 4.24 -16.60 3.13
N ALA A 368 5.54 -16.49 3.37
CA ALA A 368 6.57 -16.59 2.34
C ALA A 368 6.70 -18.00 1.73
N SER A 369 6.23 -19.04 2.43
CA SER A 369 6.19 -20.43 1.93
C SER A 369 5.07 -20.62 0.91
N SER A 370 4.09 -19.70 0.89
CA SER A 370 3.02 -19.66 -0.11
C SER A 370 3.62 -19.48 -1.52
N SER A 371 3.02 -20.11 -2.50
CA SER A 371 3.37 -19.88 -3.91
C SER A 371 3.16 -18.43 -4.35
N THR A 372 2.35 -17.67 -3.61
CA THR A 372 1.97 -16.29 -3.90
C THR A 372 2.00 -15.40 -2.65
N PRO A 373 3.19 -15.14 -2.05
CA PRO A 373 3.29 -14.25 -0.89
C PRO A 373 2.82 -12.84 -1.28
N ARG A 374 2.03 -12.21 -0.42
CA ARG A 374 1.43 -10.89 -0.60
C ARG A 374 1.91 -9.96 0.50
N GLN A 375 1.80 -8.66 0.29
CA GLN A 375 2.07 -7.66 1.31
C GLN A 375 0.77 -6.99 1.75
N LEU A 376 0.48 -7.07 3.04
CA LEU A 376 -0.69 -6.47 3.66
C LEU A 376 -0.25 -5.40 4.66
N LEU A 377 -0.75 -4.18 4.51
CA LEU A 377 -0.61 -3.10 5.48
C LEU A 377 -2.00 -2.85 6.08
N VAL A 378 -2.19 -3.26 7.33
CA VAL A 378 -3.50 -3.32 7.98
C VAL A 378 -3.57 -2.31 9.12
N GLU A 379 -4.41 -1.28 8.97
CA GLU A 379 -4.79 -0.40 10.08
C GLU A 379 -5.95 -1.05 10.85
N THR A 380 -5.78 -1.27 12.15
CA THR A 380 -6.79 -1.95 12.96
C THR A 380 -6.84 -1.44 14.41
N HIS A 381 -8.02 -1.57 15.02
CA HIS A 381 -8.27 -1.43 16.46
C HIS A 381 -8.59 -2.77 17.13
N SER A 382 -8.49 -3.89 16.41
CA SER A 382 -8.84 -5.21 16.93
C SER A 382 -7.70 -5.83 17.74
N GLU A 383 -7.91 -5.93 19.04
CA GLU A 383 -7.07 -6.74 19.92
C GLU A 383 -7.10 -8.22 19.51
N HIS A 384 -8.27 -8.74 19.15
CA HIS A 384 -8.47 -10.14 18.78
C HIS A 384 -7.65 -10.55 17.55
N LEU A 385 -7.59 -9.67 16.54
CA LEU A 385 -6.77 -9.86 15.36
C LEU A 385 -5.27 -9.94 15.75
N LEU A 386 -4.81 -8.95 16.52
CA LEU A 386 -3.40 -8.90 16.93
C LEU A 386 -3.01 -10.09 17.81
N LEU A 387 -3.86 -10.48 18.77
CA LEU A 387 -3.65 -11.65 19.62
C LEU A 387 -3.57 -12.95 18.80
N ARG A 388 -4.42 -13.11 17.77
CA ARG A 388 -4.38 -14.26 16.88
C ARG A 388 -3.07 -14.33 16.10
N VAL A 389 -2.60 -13.22 15.52
CA VAL A 389 -1.33 -13.17 14.80
C VAL A 389 -0.17 -13.53 15.73
N ARG A 390 -0.13 -12.97 16.94
CA ARG A 390 0.87 -13.32 17.98
C ARG A 390 0.85 -14.81 18.31
N ARG A 391 -0.35 -15.39 18.46
CA ARG A 391 -0.52 -16.82 18.71
C ARG A 391 0.05 -17.65 17.54
N ARG A 392 -0.21 -17.27 16.28
CA ARG A 392 0.33 -17.97 15.10
C ARG A 392 1.85 -17.91 15.01
N ILE A 393 2.46 -16.82 15.46
CA ILE A 393 3.92 -16.73 15.61
C ILE A 393 4.40 -17.74 16.66
N ALA A 394 3.77 -17.79 17.84
CA ALA A 394 4.13 -18.70 18.92
C ALA A 394 3.94 -20.19 18.54
N GLU A 395 2.99 -20.49 17.67
CA GLU A 395 2.73 -21.82 17.12
C GLU A 395 3.69 -22.20 15.98
N GLY A 396 4.51 -21.24 15.50
CA GLY A 396 5.45 -21.45 14.38
C GLY A 396 4.79 -21.43 13.00
N GLU A 397 3.54 -20.97 12.91
CA GLU A 397 2.78 -20.89 11.65
C GLU A 397 3.27 -19.74 10.73
N ILE A 398 3.95 -18.73 11.28
CA ILE A 398 4.57 -17.62 10.53
C ILE A 398 5.87 -17.19 11.24
N ASP A 399 6.91 -16.91 10.46
CA ASP A 399 8.16 -16.32 10.97
C ASP A 399 7.90 -14.87 11.47
N PRO A 400 8.28 -14.52 12.72
CA PRO A 400 8.13 -13.15 13.23
C PRO A 400 8.76 -12.08 12.34
N LYS A 401 9.77 -12.42 11.52
CA LYS A 401 10.36 -11.49 10.53
C LYS A 401 9.42 -11.09 9.42
N LEU A 402 8.37 -11.88 9.16
CA LEU A 402 7.34 -11.58 8.18
C LEU A 402 6.23 -10.68 8.74
N VAL A 403 6.30 -10.35 10.04
CA VAL A 403 5.31 -9.52 10.74
C VAL A 403 5.96 -8.27 11.29
N SER A 404 5.39 -7.11 11.00
CA SER A 404 5.77 -5.81 11.59
C SER A 404 4.57 -5.22 12.32
N VAL A 405 4.71 -4.87 13.59
CA VAL A 405 3.65 -4.19 14.34
C VAL A 405 4.11 -2.76 14.62
N LEU A 406 3.35 -1.80 14.11
CA LEU A 406 3.63 -0.38 14.21
C LEU A 406 2.64 0.27 15.18
N TYR A 407 3.13 0.72 16.31
CA TYR A 407 2.35 1.48 17.27
C TYR A 407 2.50 2.98 16.99
N VAL A 408 1.40 3.62 16.60
CA VAL A 408 1.36 5.06 16.32
C VAL A 408 0.81 5.79 17.54
N GLU A 409 1.59 6.64 18.13
CA GLU A 409 1.24 7.48 19.29
C GLU A 409 1.42 8.96 18.98
N LYS A 410 0.74 9.83 19.75
CA LYS A 410 0.83 11.29 19.58
C LYS A 410 1.12 12.01 20.89
N PRO A 411 2.28 11.77 21.51
CA PRO A 411 2.67 12.49 22.71
C PRO A 411 2.86 13.97 22.36
N ARG A 412 2.25 14.86 23.16
CA ARG A 412 2.43 16.34 23.05
C ARG A 412 2.26 16.92 21.64
N LYS A 413 1.23 16.45 20.89
CA LYS A 413 0.87 16.93 19.55
C LYS A 413 1.79 16.50 18.39
N VAL A 414 2.81 15.68 18.61
CA VAL A 414 3.69 15.13 17.57
C VAL A 414 3.45 13.63 17.46
N ALA A 415 3.04 13.17 16.30
CA ALA A 415 2.92 11.74 16.06
C ALA A 415 4.31 11.09 15.97
N ARG A 416 4.41 9.90 16.55
CA ARG A 416 5.59 9.02 16.49
C ARG A 416 5.14 7.62 16.12
N VAL A 417 6.00 6.91 15.43
CA VAL A 417 5.79 5.49 15.11
C VAL A 417 6.85 4.70 15.87
N ARG A 418 6.40 3.74 16.66
CA ARG A 418 7.26 2.77 17.35
C ARG A 418 7.03 1.41 16.71
N GLN A 419 8.07 0.80 16.22
CA GLN A 419 8.01 -0.59 15.77
C GLN A 419 8.14 -1.50 17.00
N LEU A 420 7.06 -2.23 17.31
CA LEU A 420 7.04 -3.18 18.41
C LEU A 420 7.71 -4.47 17.94
N LYS A 421 8.84 -4.79 18.54
CA LYS A 421 9.55 -6.04 18.24
C LYS A 421 8.83 -7.20 18.87
N ILE A 422 8.59 -8.22 18.07
CA ILE A 422 7.93 -9.47 18.48
C ILE A 422 8.93 -10.62 18.40
N ASP A 423 8.97 -11.47 19.43
CA ASP A 423 9.84 -12.64 19.49
C ASP A 423 9.16 -13.90 18.92
N GLU A 424 9.89 -15.00 18.86
CA GLU A 424 9.39 -16.31 18.38
C GLU A 424 8.26 -16.89 19.25
N ARG A 425 8.05 -16.36 20.46
CA ARG A 425 6.95 -16.74 21.35
C ARG A 425 5.72 -15.85 21.16
N GLY A 426 5.74 -14.95 20.19
CA GLY A 426 4.67 -13.99 19.98
C GLY A 426 4.58 -12.90 21.07
N SER A 427 5.65 -12.70 21.85
CA SER A 427 5.72 -11.68 22.90
C SER A 427 6.37 -10.42 22.38
N PHE A 428 5.86 -9.26 22.79
CA PHE A 428 6.53 -7.98 22.54
C PHE A 428 7.63 -7.75 23.56
N GLU A 429 8.79 -7.19 23.11
CA GLU A 429 9.86 -6.77 24.01
C GLU A 429 9.39 -5.68 24.96
N GLU A 430 8.56 -4.73 24.48
CA GLU A 430 7.93 -3.67 25.24
C GLU A 430 6.46 -3.57 24.89
N TRP A 431 5.59 -3.57 25.91
CA TRP A 431 4.16 -3.31 25.74
C TRP A 431 3.89 -1.82 25.96
N PRO A 432 3.27 -1.08 25.02
CA PRO A 432 2.93 0.31 25.28
C PRO A 432 1.88 0.43 26.40
N GLU A 433 2.12 1.34 27.33
CA GLU A 433 1.19 1.63 28.44
C GLU A 433 -0.19 2.05 27.90
N GLY A 434 -1.27 1.48 28.44
CA GLY A 434 -2.65 1.74 27.99
C GLY A 434 -3.01 1.13 26.64
N PHE A 435 -2.18 0.23 26.07
CA PHE A 435 -2.47 -0.39 24.80
C PHE A 435 -3.20 -1.72 25.01
N PHE A 436 -4.50 -1.78 24.69
CA PHE A 436 -5.39 -2.95 24.90
C PHE A 436 -5.44 -3.42 26.36
N GLU A 437 -5.33 -2.51 27.31
CA GLU A 437 -5.38 -2.82 28.75
C GLU A 437 -6.78 -2.62 29.35
N GLU A 438 -7.68 -1.91 28.63
CA GLU A 438 -9.00 -1.53 29.14
C GLU A 438 -9.81 -2.77 29.59
N GLY A 439 -9.85 -3.83 28.77
CA GLY A 439 -10.59 -5.04 29.10
C GLY A 439 -10.04 -5.77 30.33
N TYR A 440 -8.72 -5.79 30.50
CA TYR A 440 -8.08 -6.38 31.67
C TYR A 440 -8.30 -5.53 32.92
N GLU A 441 -8.15 -4.20 32.82
CA GLU A 441 -8.38 -3.27 33.92
C GLU A 441 -9.84 -3.33 34.41
N GLU A 442 -10.82 -3.33 33.50
CA GLU A 442 -12.23 -3.47 33.84
C GLU A 442 -12.51 -4.81 34.54
N ALA A 443 -11.98 -5.92 34.04
CA ALA A 443 -12.13 -7.23 34.67
C ALA A 443 -11.51 -7.25 36.09
N LEU A 444 -10.33 -6.62 36.26
CA LEU A 444 -9.68 -6.52 37.55
C LEU A 444 -10.47 -5.62 38.52
N GLN A 445 -11.03 -4.49 38.08
CA GLN A 445 -11.86 -3.63 38.90
C GLN A 445 -13.17 -4.33 39.29
N LEU A 446 -13.80 -5.05 38.36
CA LEU A 446 -14.97 -5.87 38.65
C LEU A 446 -14.69 -6.93 39.72
N ALA A 447 -13.58 -7.67 39.59
CA ALA A 447 -13.17 -8.66 40.57
C ALA A 447 -12.91 -8.04 41.96
N ARG A 448 -12.26 -6.86 41.99
CA ARG A 448 -12.05 -6.13 43.26
C ARG A 448 -13.35 -5.63 43.87
N ALA A 449 -14.31 -5.18 43.06
CA ALA A 449 -15.62 -4.73 43.52
C ALA A 449 -16.44 -5.93 44.09
N ALA A 450 -16.43 -7.07 43.41
CA ALA A 450 -17.09 -8.31 43.88
C ALA A 450 -16.48 -8.83 45.18
N ALA A 451 -15.18 -8.72 45.38
CA ALA A 451 -14.50 -9.15 46.60
C ALA A 451 -14.77 -8.26 47.83
N ARG A 452 -15.38 -7.07 47.63
CA ARG A 452 -15.76 -6.15 48.73
C ARG A 452 -17.19 -6.31 49.20
N GLN A 453 -17.99 -7.11 48.52
CA GLN A 453 -19.35 -7.53 48.92
C GLN A 453 -19.30 -8.82 49.72
#